data_420be33bcf643fa7c8f0b54f3a2af1a9
#
_entry.id   420be33bcf643fa7c8f0b54f3a2af1a9
#
_cell.length_a   1.000
_cell.length_b   1.000
_cell.length_c   1.000
_cell.angle_alpha   90.00
_cell.angle_beta   90.00
_cell.angle_gamma   90.00
#
_symmetry.space_group_name_H-M   'P 1'
#
loop_
_entity.id
_entity.type
_entity.pdbx_description
1 polymer ?
#
loop_
_entity_poly.entity_id
_entity_poly.type
_entity_poly.pdbx_seq_one_letter_code
_entity_poly.pdbx_strand_id
1 'polypeptide(L)'
;ITSPTYDGVVSDVRKIAEITHKKGIPLIVDEAHGAHFGFSPEFPENATRLGADAVIMSVHKTLPAFTQTALLHLCSDRIAEKKVAQFLGIYETSSPSYLLMAGIEKSLQIIEKDREMLFAAYSRRLAEFRDKTKNLKTLQVLQPSDFSKQEAFSFDPGKLLILTGNSMSGQALQEILLQEYGLQMEMASGNYVVAMTSIMDTDEGFARLSDALECIDGTVHK
;
A
#
# COMPACT_ATOMS: atom_id res chain seq x y z
N ILE A 1 -6.32 4.07 -14.25
CA ILE A 1 -6.90 3.46 -13.04
C ILE A 1 -5.97 3.62 -11.86
N THR A 2 -6.51 3.54 -10.63
CA THR A 2 -5.73 3.45 -9.38
C THR A 2 -5.77 2.02 -8.88
N SER A 3 -4.61 1.39 -8.70
CA SER A 3 -4.47 0.03 -8.19
C SER A 3 -3.07 -0.16 -7.58
N PRO A 4 -2.97 -0.45 -6.27
CA PRO A 4 -4.10 -0.62 -5.34
C PRO A 4 -4.82 0.70 -5.04
N THR A 5 -6.07 0.58 -4.54
CA THR A 5 -6.77 1.71 -3.94
C THR A 5 -6.13 2.07 -2.59
N TYR A 6 -6.59 3.17 -1.98
CA TYR A 6 -6.13 3.57 -0.65
C TYR A 6 -6.35 2.48 0.40
N ASP A 7 -7.48 1.78 0.29
CA ASP A 7 -7.86 0.67 1.18
C ASP A 7 -7.14 -0.65 0.85
N GLY A 8 -6.37 -0.70 -0.23
CA GLY A 8 -5.59 -1.89 -0.61
C GLY A 8 -6.27 -2.82 -1.61
N VAL A 9 -7.41 -2.44 -2.19
CA VAL A 9 -8.06 -3.26 -3.24
C VAL A 9 -7.26 -3.19 -4.53
N VAL A 10 -6.94 -4.34 -5.11
CA VAL A 10 -6.16 -4.49 -6.34
C VAL A 10 -7.06 -4.91 -7.49
N SER A 11 -6.94 -4.22 -8.62
CA SER A 11 -7.67 -4.51 -9.85
C SER A 11 -6.98 -5.58 -10.69
N ASP A 12 -7.76 -6.29 -11.54
CA ASP A 12 -7.19 -7.15 -12.59
C ASP A 12 -6.62 -6.31 -13.73
N VAL A 13 -5.43 -5.74 -13.47
CA VAL A 13 -4.72 -4.85 -14.40
C VAL A 13 -4.49 -5.52 -15.74
N ARG A 14 -4.15 -6.82 -15.76
CA ARG A 14 -3.91 -7.59 -16.98
C ARG A 14 -5.14 -7.63 -17.87
N LYS A 15 -6.29 -7.97 -17.30
CA LYS A 15 -7.54 -8.05 -18.04
C LYS A 15 -8.02 -6.67 -18.51
N ILE A 16 -7.82 -5.64 -17.71
CA ILE A 16 -8.13 -4.26 -18.09
C ILE A 16 -7.24 -3.81 -19.26
N ALA A 17 -5.93 -4.11 -19.22
CA ALA A 17 -5.00 -3.83 -20.32
C ALA A 17 -5.43 -4.53 -21.61
N GLU A 18 -5.79 -5.84 -21.55
CA GLU A 18 -6.28 -6.57 -22.71
C GLU A 18 -7.53 -5.93 -23.35
N ILE A 19 -8.45 -5.43 -22.52
CA ILE A 19 -9.68 -4.78 -23.00
C ILE A 19 -9.39 -3.41 -23.61
N THR A 20 -8.60 -2.57 -22.95
CA THR A 20 -8.27 -1.23 -23.44
C THR A 20 -7.42 -1.28 -24.71
N HIS A 21 -6.46 -2.18 -24.77
CA HIS A 21 -5.58 -2.36 -25.92
C HIS A 21 -6.35 -2.83 -27.19
N LYS A 22 -7.39 -3.67 -27.05
CA LYS A 22 -8.28 -4.01 -28.19
C LYS A 22 -8.98 -2.80 -28.79
N LYS A 23 -9.07 -1.69 -28.03
CA LYS A 23 -9.64 -0.41 -28.48
C LYS A 23 -8.56 0.62 -28.86
N GLY A 24 -7.29 0.23 -28.84
CA GLY A 24 -6.16 1.16 -29.09
C GLY A 24 -5.95 2.20 -27.98
N ILE A 25 -6.50 1.96 -26.78
CA ILE A 25 -6.44 2.90 -25.65
C ILE A 25 -5.29 2.46 -24.74
N PRO A 26 -4.32 3.32 -24.42
CA PRO A 26 -3.27 3.02 -23.45
C PRO A 26 -3.83 2.96 -22.03
N LEU A 27 -3.24 2.11 -21.20
CA LEU A 27 -3.57 1.96 -19.79
C LEU A 27 -2.50 2.62 -18.92
N ILE A 28 -2.90 3.64 -18.15
CA ILE A 28 -2.07 4.26 -17.11
C ILE A 28 -2.56 3.75 -15.75
N VAL A 29 -1.62 3.27 -14.92
CA VAL A 29 -1.92 2.79 -13.58
C VAL A 29 -1.25 3.70 -12.56
N ASP A 30 -2.05 4.30 -11.69
CA ASP A 30 -1.57 4.91 -10.46
C ASP A 30 -1.38 3.79 -9.42
N GLU A 31 -0.13 3.36 -9.26
CA GLU A 31 0.33 2.35 -8.31
C GLU A 31 1.10 3.00 -7.14
N ALA A 32 0.70 4.24 -6.76
CA ALA A 32 1.40 4.99 -5.72
C ALA A 32 1.49 4.22 -4.39
N HIS A 33 0.51 3.39 -4.07
CA HIS A 33 0.50 2.55 -2.87
C HIS A 33 1.04 1.13 -3.08
N GLY A 34 1.51 0.80 -4.28
CA GLY A 34 1.95 -0.56 -4.66
C GLY A 34 3.42 -0.65 -5.06
N ALA A 35 4.28 0.29 -4.66
CA ALA A 35 5.70 0.26 -5.06
C ALA A 35 6.44 -1.01 -4.57
N HIS A 36 5.91 -1.71 -3.57
CA HIS A 36 6.42 -2.98 -3.06
C HIS A 36 5.91 -4.23 -3.80
N PHE A 37 4.99 -4.07 -4.74
CA PHE A 37 4.42 -5.19 -5.50
C PHE A 37 5.46 -5.87 -6.40
N GLY A 38 5.30 -7.18 -6.59
CA GLY A 38 6.18 -7.99 -7.45
C GLY A 38 7.53 -8.34 -6.84
N PHE A 39 7.82 -7.93 -5.60
CA PHE A 39 9.07 -8.29 -4.92
C PHE A 39 8.98 -9.59 -4.11
N SER A 40 7.77 -10.06 -3.79
CA SER A 40 7.52 -11.31 -3.09
C SER A 40 6.21 -11.94 -3.56
N PRO A 41 6.10 -13.27 -3.62
CA PRO A 41 4.89 -13.98 -4.07
C PRO A 41 3.68 -13.80 -3.14
N GLU A 42 3.88 -13.37 -1.90
CA GLU A 42 2.81 -13.08 -0.94
C GLU A 42 2.08 -11.77 -1.23
N PHE A 43 2.66 -10.93 -2.11
CA PHE A 43 2.10 -9.65 -2.52
C PHE A 43 1.66 -9.69 -3.99
N PRO A 44 0.73 -8.82 -4.41
CA PRO A 44 0.31 -8.73 -5.80
C PRO A 44 1.47 -8.47 -6.76
N GLU A 45 1.29 -8.84 -8.02
CA GLU A 45 2.24 -8.54 -9.07
C GLU A 45 2.17 -7.06 -9.46
N ASN A 46 3.31 -6.51 -9.84
CA ASN A 46 3.48 -5.12 -10.24
C ASN A 46 2.82 -4.82 -11.60
N ALA A 47 2.15 -3.68 -11.71
CA ALA A 47 1.43 -3.27 -12.92
C ALA A 47 2.35 -3.16 -14.16
N THR A 48 3.64 -2.90 -14.00
CA THR A 48 4.62 -2.87 -15.10
C THR A 48 4.74 -4.21 -15.82
N ARG A 49 4.44 -5.32 -15.13
CA ARG A 49 4.47 -6.69 -15.69
C ARG A 49 3.10 -7.20 -16.09
N LEU A 50 2.05 -6.42 -15.82
CA LEU A 50 0.67 -6.80 -16.09
C LEU A 50 0.08 -6.16 -17.35
N GLY A 51 0.92 -5.42 -18.11
CA GLY A 51 0.52 -4.82 -19.38
C GLY A 51 0.06 -3.36 -19.28
N ALA A 52 0.29 -2.68 -18.17
CA ALA A 52 0.14 -1.22 -18.10
C ALA A 52 1.13 -0.55 -19.08
N ASP A 53 0.72 0.55 -19.70
CA ASP A 53 1.59 1.32 -20.62
C ASP A 53 2.42 2.37 -19.90
N ALA A 54 1.87 2.91 -18.78
CA ALA A 54 2.62 3.71 -17.83
C ALA A 54 2.18 3.40 -16.41
N VAL A 55 3.13 3.45 -15.46
CA VAL A 55 2.87 3.19 -14.04
C VAL A 55 3.54 4.27 -13.19
N ILE A 56 2.78 4.85 -12.26
CA ILE A 56 3.27 5.83 -11.31
C ILE A 56 3.38 5.15 -9.94
N MET A 57 4.56 5.24 -9.31
CA MET A 57 4.83 4.67 -7.99
C MET A 57 5.37 5.72 -7.04
N SER A 58 4.80 5.83 -5.83
CA SER A 58 5.40 6.57 -4.74
C SER A 58 6.33 5.66 -3.96
N VAL A 59 7.63 5.78 -4.18
CA VAL A 59 8.63 4.90 -3.54
C VAL A 59 8.58 5.05 -2.01
N HIS A 60 8.42 6.28 -1.54
CA HIS A 60 8.41 6.63 -0.11
C HIS A 60 7.23 6.08 0.69
N LYS A 61 6.16 5.59 0.04
CA LYS A 61 4.98 5.10 0.77
C LYS A 61 5.14 3.69 1.31
N THR A 62 5.77 2.82 0.54
CA THR A 62 5.85 1.39 0.88
C THR A 62 7.26 0.81 0.80
N LEU A 63 8.24 1.60 0.36
CA LEU A 63 9.66 1.24 0.31
C LEU A 63 10.51 2.27 1.08
N PRO A 64 11.73 1.90 1.52
CA PRO A 64 12.57 2.75 2.37
C PRO A 64 13.22 3.91 1.61
N ALA A 65 12.44 4.91 1.24
CA ALA A 65 12.90 6.12 0.55
C ALA A 65 12.40 7.39 1.25
N PHE A 66 13.03 8.51 0.95
CA PHE A 66 12.61 9.81 1.50
C PHE A 66 11.24 10.23 0.95
N THR A 67 10.46 10.93 1.77
CA THR A 67 9.18 11.52 1.36
C THR A 67 9.35 12.34 0.08
N GLN A 68 8.36 12.34 -0.79
CA GLN A 68 8.29 12.95 -2.13
C GLN A 68 9.00 12.16 -3.24
N THR A 69 9.66 11.03 -2.95
CA THR A 69 10.26 10.21 -3.99
C THR A 69 9.21 9.41 -4.75
N ALA A 70 9.24 9.50 -6.07
CA ALA A 70 8.35 8.77 -6.96
C ALA A 70 9.07 8.33 -8.22
N LEU A 71 8.51 7.34 -8.92
CA LEU A 71 8.98 6.84 -10.21
C LEU A 71 7.81 6.82 -11.19
N LEU A 72 8.08 7.20 -12.44
CA LEU A 72 7.20 6.98 -13.57
C LEU A 72 7.86 5.97 -14.51
N HIS A 73 7.20 4.85 -14.71
CA HIS A 73 7.62 3.82 -15.66
C HIS A 73 6.86 3.95 -16.96
N LEU A 74 7.56 3.98 -18.09
CA LEU A 74 6.99 3.79 -19.42
C LEU A 74 7.25 2.36 -19.85
N CYS A 75 6.18 1.61 -20.06
CA CYS A 75 6.26 0.16 -20.25
C CYS A 75 5.97 -0.26 -21.70
N SER A 76 5.53 0.65 -22.57
CA SER A 76 5.24 0.37 -23.96
C SER A 76 5.35 1.62 -24.85
N ASP A 77 5.41 1.40 -26.16
CA ASP A 77 5.45 2.47 -27.17
C ASP A 77 4.06 3.13 -27.45
N ARG A 78 2.99 2.69 -26.75
CA ARG A 78 1.67 3.33 -26.88
C ARG A 78 1.63 4.74 -26.33
N ILE A 79 2.51 5.06 -25.41
CA ILE A 79 2.68 6.38 -24.84
C ILE A 79 4.01 6.97 -25.36
N ALA A 80 3.94 8.07 -26.06
CA ALA A 80 5.11 8.72 -26.65
C ALA A 80 6.02 9.30 -25.55
N GLU A 81 7.20 8.71 -25.34
CA GLU A 81 8.21 9.14 -24.36
C GLU A 81 8.50 10.64 -24.44
N LYS A 82 8.69 11.18 -25.67
CA LYS A 82 8.96 12.62 -25.88
C LYS A 82 7.85 13.52 -25.32
N LYS A 83 6.58 13.07 -25.41
CA LYS A 83 5.45 13.81 -24.84
C LYS A 83 5.49 13.79 -23.33
N VAL A 84 5.77 12.64 -22.73
CA VAL A 84 5.91 12.50 -21.28
C VAL A 84 7.06 13.38 -20.79
N ALA A 85 8.25 13.28 -21.39
CA ALA A 85 9.39 14.12 -21.05
C ALA A 85 9.10 15.62 -21.15
N GLN A 86 8.32 16.05 -22.17
CA GLN A 86 7.87 17.43 -22.29
C GLN A 86 7.01 17.87 -21.10
N PHE A 87 6.03 17.06 -20.70
CA PHE A 87 5.16 17.40 -19.57
C PHE A 87 5.89 17.33 -18.23
N LEU A 88 6.80 16.37 -18.03
CA LEU A 88 7.66 16.34 -16.87
C LEU A 88 8.50 17.63 -16.77
N GLY A 89 9.08 18.09 -17.89
CA GLY A 89 9.83 19.35 -17.92
C GLY A 89 9.00 20.59 -17.63
N ILE A 90 7.66 20.52 -17.77
CA ILE A 90 6.73 21.64 -17.46
C ILE A 90 6.30 21.58 -15.98
N TYR A 91 5.99 20.40 -15.47
CA TYR A 91 5.34 20.22 -14.17
C TYR A 91 6.29 19.84 -13.05
N GLU A 92 7.48 19.30 -13.37
CA GLU A 92 8.50 19.00 -12.38
C GLU A 92 9.39 20.22 -12.08
N THR A 93 10.19 20.10 -11.03
CA THR A 93 11.17 21.12 -10.68
C THR A 93 12.31 21.19 -11.72
N SER A 94 12.79 22.38 -12.01
CA SER A 94 14.00 22.60 -12.79
C SER A 94 15.28 22.31 -12.01
N SER A 95 15.19 22.08 -10.70
CA SER A 95 16.31 21.84 -9.79
C SER A 95 16.06 20.55 -9.00
N PRO A 96 16.30 19.36 -9.59
CA PRO A 96 16.05 18.09 -8.92
C PRO A 96 16.93 17.94 -7.68
N SER A 97 16.39 17.39 -6.60
CA SER A 97 17.12 17.13 -5.37
C SER A 97 17.97 15.86 -5.52
N TYR A 98 19.28 16.01 -5.56
CA TYR A 98 20.19 14.86 -5.56
C TYR A 98 20.05 13.99 -4.31
N LEU A 99 19.65 14.57 -3.16
CA LEU A 99 19.37 13.80 -1.95
C LEU A 99 18.19 12.85 -2.14
N LEU A 100 17.09 13.30 -2.76
CA LEU A 100 15.94 12.45 -3.05
C LEU A 100 16.30 11.37 -4.07
N MET A 101 17.08 11.70 -5.10
CA MET A 101 17.55 10.72 -6.08
C MET A 101 18.43 9.65 -5.42
N ALA A 102 19.40 10.06 -4.59
CA ALA A 102 20.23 9.14 -3.82
C ALA A 102 19.40 8.27 -2.85
N GLY A 103 18.31 8.82 -2.30
CA GLY A 103 17.36 8.08 -1.48
C GLY A 103 16.62 6.97 -2.25
N ILE A 104 16.20 7.24 -3.49
CA ILE A 104 15.61 6.22 -4.38
C ILE A 104 16.65 5.13 -4.68
N GLU A 105 17.85 5.51 -5.09
CA GLU A 105 18.94 4.55 -5.39
C GLU A 105 19.25 3.67 -4.18
N LYS A 106 19.35 4.28 -2.99
CA LYS A 106 19.61 3.54 -1.75
C LYS A 106 18.50 2.56 -1.42
N SER A 107 17.25 2.96 -1.63
CA SER A 107 16.09 2.07 -1.46
C SER A 107 16.20 0.86 -2.39
N LEU A 108 16.49 1.07 -3.66
CA LEU A 108 16.66 -0.02 -4.63
C LEU A 108 17.82 -0.96 -4.25
N GLN A 109 18.96 -0.42 -3.80
CA GLN A 109 20.10 -1.24 -3.32
C GLN A 109 19.72 -2.11 -2.11
N ILE A 110 18.90 -1.59 -1.18
CA ILE A 110 18.41 -2.36 -0.03
C ILE A 110 17.52 -3.51 -0.53
N ILE A 111 16.58 -3.23 -1.44
CA ILE A 111 15.71 -4.25 -2.00
C ILE A 111 16.51 -5.30 -2.79
N GLU A 112 17.45 -4.88 -3.63
CA GLU A 112 18.28 -5.80 -4.42
C GLU A 112 19.06 -6.76 -3.53
N LYS A 113 19.62 -6.26 -2.42
CA LYS A 113 20.46 -7.03 -1.52
C LYS A 113 19.66 -7.91 -0.54
N ASP A 114 18.62 -7.34 0.10
CA ASP A 114 18.02 -7.91 1.30
C ASP A 114 16.52 -8.27 1.11
N ARG A 115 16.02 -8.25 -0.13
CA ARG A 115 14.61 -8.45 -0.48
C ARG A 115 13.98 -9.66 0.19
N GLU A 116 14.58 -10.83 0.02
CA GLU A 116 14.01 -12.09 0.51
C GLU A 116 13.84 -12.06 2.03
N MET A 117 14.86 -11.61 2.76
CA MET A 117 14.83 -11.48 4.21
C MET A 117 13.78 -10.48 4.68
N LEU A 118 13.75 -9.29 4.06
CA LEU A 118 12.84 -8.20 4.45
C LEU A 118 11.38 -8.58 4.22
N PHE A 119 11.07 -9.14 3.05
CA PHE A 119 9.69 -9.55 2.74
C PHE A 119 9.25 -10.78 3.53
N ALA A 120 10.12 -11.76 3.80
CA ALA A 120 9.80 -12.88 4.69
C ALA A 120 9.49 -12.40 6.10
N ALA A 121 10.29 -11.48 6.65
CA ALA A 121 10.04 -10.90 7.97
C ALA A 121 8.73 -10.10 7.99
N TYR A 122 8.44 -9.35 6.94
CA TYR A 122 7.21 -8.57 6.80
C TYR A 122 5.97 -9.46 6.73
N SER A 123 5.99 -10.50 5.87
CA SER A 123 4.89 -11.47 5.77
C SER A 123 4.62 -12.19 7.10
N ARG A 124 5.68 -12.56 7.84
CA ARG A 124 5.56 -13.14 9.18
C ARG A 124 4.85 -12.18 10.14
N ARG A 125 5.27 -10.91 10.22
CA ARG A 125 4.63 -9.88 11.08
C ARG A 125 3.17 -9.70 10.76
N LEU A 126 2.82 -9.62 9.47
CA LEU A 126 1.43 -9.51 9.01
C LEU A 126 0.59 -10.72 9.45
N ALA A 127 1.13 -11.93 9.35
CA ALA A 127 0.44 -13.15 9.75
C ALA A 127 0.25 -13.21 11.27
N GLU A 128 1.30 -12.93 12.05
CA GLU A 128 1.26 -12.90 13.52
C GLU A 128 0.28 -11.83 14.04
N PHE A 129 0.29 -10.64 13.44
CA PHE A 129 -0.65 -9.56 13.78
C PHE A 129 -2.10 -9.99 13.55
N ARG A 130 -2.40 -10.57 12.39
CA ARG A 130 -3.76 -11.05 12.06
C ARG A 130 -4.18 -12.20 12.96
N ASP A 131 -3.28 -13.12 13.29
CA ASP A 131 -3.58 -14.21 14.23
C ASP A 131 -3.90 -13.67 15.62
N LYS A 132 -3.15 -12.69 16.11
CA LYS A 132 -3.37 -12.06 17.41
C LYS A 132 -4.70 -11.30 17.47
N THR A 133 -5.06 -10.59 16.40
CA THR A 133 -6.25 -9.75 16.35
C THR A 133 -7.53 -10.47 15.90
N LYS A 134 -7.46 -11.75 15.54
CA LYS A 134 -8.63 -12.51 15.03
C LYS A 134 -9.79 -12.70 16.01
N ASN A 135 -9.54 -12.57 17.29
CA ASN A 135 -10.54 -12.80 18.36
C ASN A 135 -11.09 -11.49 18.96
N LEU A 136 -10.81 -10.33 18.36
CA LEU A 136 -11.44 -9.07 18.72
C LEU A 136 -12.96 -9.21 18.56
N LYS A 137 -13.74 -8.62 19.47
CA LYS A 137 -15.20 -8.82 19.56
C LYS A 137 -15.99 -7.69 18.92
N THR A 138 -15.48 -6.49 19.03
CA THR A 138 -16.10 -5.25 18.56
C THR A 138 -15.35 -4.68 17.36
N LEU A 139 -14.03 -4.63 17.45
CA LEU A 139 -13.17 -4.28 16.34
C LEU A 139 -12.90 -5.51 15.48
N GLN A 140 -12.74 -5.30 14.17
CA GLN A 140 -12.40 -6.37 13.23
C GLN A 140 -11.27 -5.93 12.32
N VAL A 141 -10.17 -6.68 12.29
CA VAL A 141 -9.12 -6.52 11.28
C VAL A 141 -9.50 -7.37 10.07
N LEU A 142 -9.79 -6.73 8.94
CA LEU A 142 -10.14 -7.44 7.72
C LEU A 142 -8.97 -8.31 7.22
N GLN A 143 -9.33 -9.52 6.81
CA GLN A 143 -8.41 -10.48 6.21
C GLN A 143 -8.52 -10.40 4.68
N PRO A 144 -7.46 -10.69 3.92
CA PRO A 144 -7.57 -10.83 2.47
C PRO A 144 -8.62 -11.87 2.03
N SER A 145 -8.87 -12.87 2.87
CA SER A 145 -9.89 -13.92 2.66
C SER A 145 -11.33 -13.46 2.85
N ASP A 146 -11.56 -12.30 3.49
CA ASP A 146 -12.89 -11.76 3.73
C ASP A 146 -13.51 -11.17 2.45
N PHE A 147 -12.67 -10.94 1.43
CA PHE A 147 -13.12 -10.45 0.13
C PHE A 147 -13.39 -11.61 -0.82
N SER A 148 -14.59 -11.67 -1.36
CA SER A 148 -14.90 -12.56 -2.47
C SER A 148 -14.21 -12.07 -3.76
N LYS A 149 -13.96 -12.99 -4.70
CA LYS A 149 -13.42 -12.62 -6.03
C LYS A 149 -14.35 -11.73 -6.86
N GLN A 150 -15.61 -11.59 -6.46
CA GLN A 150 -16.58 -10.68 -7.07
C GLN A 150 -16.44 -9.25 -6.52
N GLU A 151 -16.01 -9.11 -5.27
CA GLU A 151 -15.81 -7.82 -4.61
C GLU A 151 -14.44 -7.23 -4.88
N ALA A 152 -13.40 -8.07 -4.89
CA ALA A 152 -12.03 -7.65 -5.19
C ALA A 152 -11.29 -8.72 -5.98
N PHE A 153 -10.52 -8.32 -7.00
CA PHE A 153 -9.64 -9.23 -7.74
C PHE A 153 -8.52 -9.76 -6.84
N SER A 154 -7.90 -8.84 -6.09
CA SER A 154 -6.88 -9.14 -5.09
C SER A 154 -6.83 -8.02 -4.05
N PHE A 155 -6.02 -8.19 -3.01
CA PHE A 155 -5.89 -7.25 -1.92
C PHE A 155 -4.43 -7.16 -1.46
N ASP A 156 -3.98 -5.95 -1.13
CA ASP A 156 -2.66 -5.72 -0.55
C ASP A 156 -2.64 -6.15 0.93
N PRO A 157 -1.94 -7.23 1.30
CA PRO A 157 -1.88 -7.68 2.68
C PRO A 157 -1.20 -6.68 3.63
N GLY A 158 -0.44 -5.73 3.10
CA GLY A 158 0.19 -4.65 3.87
C GLY A 158 -0.76 -3.56 4.33
N LYS A 159 -1.98 -3.53 3.80
CA LYS A 159 -3.05 -2.62 4.25
C LYS A 159 -3.87 -3.30 5.35
N LEU A 160 -3.78 -2.77 6.56
CA LEU A 160 -4.55 -3.27 7.70
C LEU A 160 -5.81 -2.41 7.84
N LEU A 161 -6.95 -2.92 7.37
CA LEU A 161 -8.24 -2.28 7.56
C LEU A 161 -8.84 -2.75 8.87
N ILE A 162 -9.11 -1.80 9.75
CA ILE A 162 -9.64 -2.05 11.09
C ILE A 162 -11.05 -1.45 11.15
N LEU A 163 -12.05 -2.30 11.11
CA LEU A 163 -13.46 -1.91 11.23
C LEU A 163 -13.81 -1.68 12.69
N THR A 164 -14.63 -0.66 12.94
CA THR A 164 -15.12 -0.29 14.28
C THR A 164 -16.51 -0.87 14.58
N GLY A 165 -17.11 -1.56 13.60
CA GLY A 165 -18.51 -1.99 13.71
C GLY A 165 -19.46 -0.81 13.92
N ASN A 166 -20.33 -0.92 14.92
CA ASN A 166 -21.25 0.14 15.34
C ASN A 166 -20.79 0.84 16.63
N SER A 167 -19.62 0.55 17.14
CA SER A 167 -19.17 1.01 18.45
C SER A 167 -18.69 2.46 18.46
N MET A 168 -18.03 2.87 17.38
CA MET A 168 -17.50 4.23 17.22
C MET A 168 -17.27 4.54 15.74
N SER A 169 -16.97 5.79 15.43
CA SER A 169 -16.51 6.16 14.08
C SER A 169 -15.04 5.83 13.87
N GLY A 170 -14.62 5.69 12.60
CA GLY A 170 -13.20 5.54 12.27
C GLY A 170 -12.37 6.71 12.78
N GLN A 171 -12.89 7.94 12.73
CA GLN A 171 -12.21 9.12 13.26
C GLN A 171 -11.99 9.02 14.77
N ALA A 172 -12.99 8.53 15.52
CA ALA A 172 -12.84 8.35 16.96
C ALA A 172 -11.76 7.31 17.29
N LEU A 173 -11.73 6.18 16.56
CA LEU A 173 -10.68 5.18 16.72
C LEU A 173 -9.29 5.75 16.38
N GLN A 174 -9.17 6.51 15.28
CA GLN A 174 -7.91 7.14 14.89
C GLN A 174 -7.42 8.10 15.97
N GLU A 175 -8.31 8.90 16.56
CA GLU A 175 -7.97 9.84 17.63
C GLU A 175 -7.49 9.12 18.90
N ILE A 176 -8.18 8.06 19.33
CA ILE A 176 -7.78 7.24 20.47
C ILE A 176 -6.39 6.62 20.21
N LEU A 177 -6.18 6.00 19.05
CA LEU A 177 -4.89 5.41 18.68
C LEU A 177 -3.75 6.44 18.71
N LEU A 178 -4.02 7.67 18.24
CA LEU A 178 -3.02 8.73 18.23
C LEU A 178 -2.74 9.28 19.64
N GLN A 179 -3.79 9.64 20.38
CA GLN A 179 -3.63 10.38 21.66
C GLN A 179 -3.21 9.47 22.82
N GLU A 180 -3.74 8.25 22.88
CA GLU A 180 -3.49 7.36 24.01
C GLU A 180 -2.34 6.37 23.75
N TYR A 181 -2.13 5.98 22.49
CA TYR A 181 -1.13 4.97 22.12
C TYR A 181 0.02 5.51 21.26
N GLY A 182 -0.05 6.77 20.80
CA GLY A 182 0.95 7.38 19.92
C GLY A 182 1.07 6.66 18.57
N LEU A 183 -0.05 6.13 18.05
CA LEU A 183 -0.13 5.39 16.79
C LEU A 183 -0.89 6.21 15.75
N GLN A 184 -0.17 6.73 14.75
CA GLN A 184 -0.75 7.48 13.64
C GLN A 184 -1.22 6.50 12.56
N MET A 185 -2.51 6.54 12.25
CA MET A 185 -3.08 5.79 11.12
C MET A 185 -2.96 6.59 9.83
N GLU A 186 -2.95 5.90 8.71
CA GLU A 186 -2.89 6.53 7.37
C GLU A 186 -4.18 7.30 7.06
N MET A 187 -5.32 6.70 7.36
CA MET A 187 -6.63 7.28 7.05
C MET A 187 -7.69 6.75 7.99
N ALA A 188 -8.71 7.57 8.25
CA ALA A 188 -9.97 7.16 8.86
C ALA A 188 -11.15 7.53 7.96
N SER A 189 -12.13 6.67 7.86
CA SER A 189 -13.35 6.90 7.08
C SER A 189 -14.52 6.12 7.67
N GLY A 190 -15.70 6.77 7.75
CA GLY A 190 -16.91 6.11 8.21
C GLY A 190 -16.71 5.32 9.50
N ASN A 191 -16.68 4.01 9.39
CA ASN A 191 -16.54 3.06 10.49
C ASN A 191 -15.25 2.21 10.40
N TYR A 192 -14.20 2.72 9.79
CA TYR A 192 -12.91 2.02 9.73
C TYR A 192 -11.72 2.97 9.73
N VAL A 193 -10.56 2.43 10.08
CA VAL A 193 -9.24 3.07 9.89
C VAL A 193 -8.34 2.17 9.06
N VAL A 194 -7.38 2.79 8.37
CA VAL A 194 -6.36 2.10 7.60
C VAL A 194 -5.00 2.35 8.24
N ALA A 195 -4.32 1.27 8.63
CA ALA A 195 -2.89 1.31 8.91
C ALA A 195 -2.12 0.86 7.66
N MET A 196 -1.26 1.72 7.15
CA MET A 196 -0.35 1.39 6.08
C MET A 196 0.95 0.89 6.68
N THR A 197 1.33 -0.34 6.33
CA THR A 197 2.56 -0.96 6.82
C THR A 197 3.56 -1.20 5.69
N SER A 198 4.80 -1.45 6.03
CA SER A 198 5.91 -1.62 5.09
C SER A 198 6.92 -2.65 5.57
N ILE A 199 7.85 -3.02 4.70
CA ILE A 199 8.97 -3.91 5.03
C ILE A 199 9.90 -3.36 6.13
N MET A 200 9.82 -2.05 6.44
CA MET A 200 10.67 -1.41 7.45
C MET A 200 10.01 -1.30 8.83
N ASP A 201 8.74 -1.66 8.95
CA ASP A 201 8.08 -1.72 10.25
C ASP A 201 8.68 -2.83 11.12
N THR A 202 8.72 -2.59 12.42
CA THR A 202 9.37 -3.48 13.38
C THR A 202 8.37 -4.42 14.06
N ASP A 203 8.88 -5.49 14.67
CA ASP A 203 8.07 -6.39 15.53
C ASP A 203 7.41 -5.60 16.66
N GLU A 204 8.11 -4.60 17.23
CA GLU A 204 7.57 -3.70 18.25
C GLU A 204 6.40 -2.87 17.73
N GLY A 205 6.51 -2.30 16.52
CA GLY A 205 5.44 -1.50 15.91
C GLY A 205 4.15 -2.30 15.74
N PHE A 206 4.26 -3.53 15.22
CA PHE A 206 3.13 -4.45 15.08
C PHE A 206 2.55 -4.87 16.43
N ALA A 207 3.40 -5.16 17.42
CA ALA A 207 2.98 -5.51 18.78
C ALA A 207 2.20 -4.35 19.43
N ARG A 208 2.72 -3.12 19.37
CA ARG A 208 2.04 -1.94 19.91
C ARG A 208 0.65 -1.73 19.32
N LEU A 209 0.51 -1.91 18.00
CA LEU A 209 -0.79 -1.76 17.35
C LEU A 209 -1.76 -2.86 17.81
N SER A 210 -1.33 -4.13 17.86
CA SER A 210 -2.20 -5.22 18.30
C SER A 210 -2.61 -5.07 19.77
N ASP A 211 -1.68 -4.67 20.66
CA ASP A 211 -1.97 -4.45 22.08
C ASP A 211 -2.97 -3.30 22.29
N ALA A 212 -2.82 -2.22 21.53
CA ALA A 212 -3.75 -1.09 21.55
C ALA A 212 -5.15 -1.53 21.13
N LEU A 213 -5.27 -2.29 20.04
CA LEU A 213 -6.56 -2.78 19.56
C LEU A 213 -7.23 -3.73 20.57
N GLU A 214 -6.50 -4.64 21.20
CA GLU A 214 -7.02 -5.52 22.25
C GLU A 214 -7.52 -4.72 23.47
N CYS A 215 -6.79 -3.68 23.88
CA CYS A 215 -7.18 -2.82 24.99
C CYS A 215 -8.44 -2.02 24.68
N ILE A 216 -8.52 -1.40 23.49
CA ILE A 216 -9.69 -0.64 23.06
C ILE A 216 -10.91 -1.55 22.92
N ASP A 217 -10.75 -2.72 22.28
CA ASP A 217 -11.83 -3.70 22.11
C ASP A 217 -12.41 -4.14 23.46
N GLY A 218 -11.59 -4.37 24.46
CA GLY A 218 -12.01 -4.74 25.82
C GLY A 218 -12.72 -3.62 26.60
N THR A 219 -12.47 -2.36 26.26
CA THR A 219 -13.16 -1.20 26.87
C THR A 219 -14.51 -0.90 26.24
N VAL A 220 -14.63 -1.08 24.95
CA VAL A 220 -15.86 -0.80 24.18
C VAL A 220 -16.88 -1.92 24.35
N HIS A 221 -16.44 -3.11 24.71
CA HIS A 221 -17.31 -4.28 24.90
C HIS A 221 -18.04 -4.30 26.27
N LYS A 222 -17.70 -3.38 27.18
CA LYS A 222 -18.35 -3.22 28.50
C LYS A 222 -19.57 -2.32 28.41
#